data_16b24c29e12e8a54bbe4bfbda3e1cc69
#
_entry.id   16b24c29e12e8a54bbe4bfbda3e1cc69
#
_cell.length_a   1.000
_cell.length_b   1.000
_cell.length_c   1.000
_cell.angle_alpha   90.00
_cell.angle_beta   90.00
_cell.angle_gamma   90.00
#
_symmetry.space_group_name_H-M   'P 1'
#
loop_
_entity.id
_entity.type
_entity.pdbx_description
1 polymer ?
#
loop_
_entity_poly.entity_id
_entity_poly.type
_entity_poly.pdbx_seq_one_letter_code
_entity_poly.pdbx_strand_id
1 'polypeptide(L)'
;MYYKKKIFFDKKIKYDINEFINFLNKFSDTGYSLSEYYTKFIENYNYDAVLITEAFNEITGIGPPYKSKLKVNYINNHLYKLNNNMLNLSDVNQFNSNKNNFLTGRQFELSLNIIKKRDEYHYLVTPLIGSDAAYKSLGRFYKIRENINNIFENGYDNVELCYFPKKARIANVLNCYSNSEYYLEYGSNIHLEGKKRLELSDIYLCPIDGILRFINGQTGNIINFTVNNMTNINFAPDIFKSIVTVEQCSKKNIFSIYEQIHETFQNSKICPEITYKNFVIKPFEIRLKKNDFLSTNFLEFQKEIMKLLIKYNISKEVYCGSEDNYLLLDLSKKENIEILRRQLYSKGYINIRKVYFDENNLILRERTEENYKYINEVVFQITNYEDKQLRFEKNYYIRNSSNEWISMKLYMNEHFMDYFIINYLDKLVDDISGKKDWFYVRYKDPKSHIRIRIYVVA
;
A
#
# COMPACT_ATOMS: atom_id res chain seq x y z
N MET A 1 15.23 -17.56 20.66
CA MET A 1 15.20 -18.99 20.33
C MET A 1 13.93 -19.27 19.55
N TYR A 2 14.03 -19.76 18.29
CA TYR A 2 12.85 -20.02 17.47
C TYR A 2 12.55 -21.50 17.52
N TYR A 3 11.32 -21.86 17.89
CA TYR A 3 10.86 -23.24 17.91
C TYR A 3 10.05 -23.54 16.66
N LYS A 4 10.45 -24.59 15.95
CA LYS A 4 9.71 -25.10 14.80
C LYS A 4 8.71 -26.14 15.27
N LYS A 5 7.44 -25.76 15.39
CA LYS A 5 6.34 -26.68 15.70
C LYS A 5 5.32 -26.63 14.56
N LYS A 6 4.83 -27.78 14.09
CA LYS A 6 3.70 -27.85 13.17
C LYS A 6 2.42 -27.60 13.95
N ILE A 7 1.62 -26.62 13.53
CA ILE A 7 0.31 -26.33 14.08
C ILE A 7 -0.72 -26.69 13.02
N PHE A 8 -1.72 -27.46 13.40
CA PHE A 8 -2.83 -27.84 12.54
C PHE A 8 -4.04 -27.00 12.93
N PHE A 9 -4.63 -26.36 11.94
CA PHE A 9 -5.85 -25.58 12.11
C PHE A 9 -7.09 -26.40 11.76
N ASP A 10 -8.18 -26.12 12.47
CA ASP A 10 -9.50 -26.64 12.15
C ASP A 10 -9.91 -26.20 10.72
N LYS A 11 -10.62 -27.09 10.00
CA LYS A 11 -11.19 -26.76 8.69
C LYS A 11 -12.12 -25.55 8.74
N LYS A 12 -12.80 -25.32 9.85
CA LYS A 12 -13.66 -24.16 10.07
C LYS A 12 -12.88 -22.85 9.93
N ILE A 13 -11.66 -22.78 10.49
CA ILE A 13 -10.80 -21.58 10.36
C ILE A 13 -10.52 -21.25 8.90
N LYS A 14 -10.21 -22.26 8.08
CA LYS A 14 -10.00 -22.06 6.64
C LYS A 14 -11.25 -21.53 5.94
N TYR A 15 -12.42 -22.07 6.30
CA TYR A 15 -13.70 -21.61 5.75
C TYR A 15 -13.97 -20.16 6.12
N ASP A 16 -13.86 -19.79 7.39
CA ASP A 16 -14.12 -18.44 7.90
C ASP A 16 -13.17 -17.42 7.24
N ILE A 17 -11.89 -17.78 7.08
CA ILE A 17 -10.90 -16.92 6.40
C ILE A 17 -11.26 -16.71 4.93
N ASN A 18 -11.65 -17.76 4.20
CA ASN A 18 -12.06 -17.61 2.81
C ASN A 18 -13.29 -16.71 2.67
N GLU A 19 -14.23 -16.83 3.59
CA GLU A 19 -15.41 -15.96 3.63
C GLU A 19 -15.02 -14.50 3.90
N PHE A 20 -14.09 -14.27 4.80
CA PHE A 20 -13.56 -12.92 5.06
C PHE A 20 -12.80 -12.33 3.87
N ILE A 21 -12.01 -13.13 3.17
CA ILE A 21 -11.33 -12.72 1.93
C ILE A 21 -12.36 -12.34 0.86
N ASN A 22 -13.41 -13.12 0.69
CA ASN A 22 -14.50 -12.81 -0.24
C ASN A 22 -15.21 -11.50 0.14
N PHE A 23 -15.37 -11.24 1.43
CA PHE A 23 -15.88 -9.96 1.92
C PHE A 23 -14.92 -8.82 1.57
N LEU A 24 -13.63 -8.94 1.89
CA LEU A 24 -12.62 -7.92 1.55
C LEU A 24 -12.57 -7.64 0.04
N ASN A 25 -12.68 -8.68 -0.80
CA ASN A 25 -12.71 -8.55 -2.26
C ASN A 25 -13.89 -7.73 -2.77
N LYS A 26 -15.05 -7.79 -2.11
CA LYS A 26 -16.21 -6.97 -2.49
C LYS A 26 -15.98 -5.47 -2.29
N PHE A 27 -15.14 -5.13 -1.32
CA PHE A 27 -14.78 -3.74 -0.99
C PHE A 27 -13.43 -3.33 -1.57
N SER A 28 -12.73 -4.25 -2.24
CA SER A 28 -11.46 -3.91 -2.85
C SER A 28 -11.69 -2.93 -4.00
N ASP A 29 -11.04 -1.80 -3.91
CA ASP A 29 -11.00 -0.77 -4.94
C ASP A 29 -9.53 -0.45 -5.26
N THR A 30 -9.28 0.28 -6.33
CA THR A 30 -7.93 0.79 -6.63
C THR A 30 -7.38 1.74 -5.57
N GLY A 31 -8.10 1.98 -4.47
CA GLY A 31 -7.71 2.83 -3.34
C GLY A 31 -7.23 4.22 -3.75
N TYR A 32 -6.29 4.26 -4.66
CA TYR A 32 -5.66 5.46 -5.20
C TYR A 32 -5.78 5.51 -6.73
N SER A 33 -5.95 6.70 -7.28
CA SER A 33 -6.03 6.91 -8.73
C SER A 33 -4.98 7.92 -9.19
N LEU A 34 -4.23 7.55 -10.20
CA LEU A 34 -3.32 8.43 -10.94
C LEU A 34 -3.98 9.06 -12.16
N SER A 35 -5.28 9.31 -12.16
CA SER A 35 -6.04 9.80 -13.33
C SER A 35 -5.43 11.05 -13.95
N GLU A 36 -5.01 12.03 -13.15
CA GLU A 36 -4.36 13.24 -13.65
C GLU A 36 -2.99 12.97 -14.26
N TYR A 37 -2.22 12.07 -13.66
CA TYR A 37 -0.92 11.66 -14.18
C TYR A 37 -1.08 10.84 -15.47
N TYR A 38 -2.07 9.95 -15.52
CA TYR A 38 -2.43 9.18 -16.71
C TYR A 38 -2.80 10.10 -17.88
N THR A 39 -3.66 11.11 -17.65
CA THR A 39 -4.02 12.09 -18.69
C THR A 39 -2.79 12.81 -19.21
N LYS A 40 -1.91 13.30 -18.33
CA LYS A 40 -0.65 13.93 -18.72
C LYS A 40 0.27 12.97 -19.50
N PHE A 41 0.27 11.70 -19.14
CA PHE A 41 1.05 10.69 -19.85
C PHE A 41 0.54 10.56 -21.29
N ILE A 42 -0.76 10.40 -21.50
CA ILE A 42 -1.37 10.30 -22.83
C ILE A 42 -1.12 11.58 -23.65
N GLU A 43 -1.28 12.74 -23.04
CA GLU A 43 -1.02 14.03 -23.71
C GLU A 43 0.43 14.19 -24.18
N ASN A 44 1.41 13.63 -23.44
CA ASN A 44 2.82 13.76 -23.78
C ASN A 44 3.34 12.64 -24.69
N TYR A 45 2.81 11.44 -24.54
CA TYR A 45 3.41 10.23 -25.12
C TYR A 45 2.41 9.35 -25.88
N ASN A 46 1.14 9.74 -25.92
CA ASN A 46 0.06 8.92 -26.45
C ASN A 46 0.00 7.55 -25.74
N TYR A 47 -0.13 6.47 -26.49
CA TYR A 47 -0.18 5.10 -25.96
C TYR A 47 1.18 4.39 -26.07
N ASP A 48 2.26 5.12 -26.28
CA ASP A 48 3.59 4.55 -26.40
C ASP A 48 4.14 4.07 -25.05
N ALA A 49 4.97 3.05 -25.08
CA ALA A 49 5.78 2.64 -23.94
C ALA A 49 7.01 3.54 -23.85
N VAL A 50 7.19 4.23 -22.73
CA VAL A 50 8.24 5.24 -22.53
C VAL A 50 9.14 4.81 -21.37
N LEU A 51 10.45 4.98 -21.53
CA LEU A 51 11.41 4.70 -20.45
C LEU A 51 11.03 5.45 -19.16
N ILE A 52 11.08 4.76 -18.03
CA ILE A 52 10.74 5.39 -16.72
C ILE A 52 11.69 6.53 -16.38
N THR A 53 12.94 6.48 -16.83
CA THR A 53 13.93 7.54 -16.66
C THR A 53 13.56 8.81 -17.44
N GLU A 54 12.87 8.68 -18.58
CA GLU A 54 12.30 9.79 -19.33
C GLU A 54 10.99 10.27 -18.68
N ALA A 55 10.04 9.37 -18.50
CA ALA A 55 8.71 9.72 -17.99
C ALA A 55 8.76 10.41 -16.61
N PHE A 56 9.63 9.93 -15.71
CA PHE A 56 9.75 10.45 -14.34
C PHE A 56 10.69 11.66 -14.22
N ASN A 57 11.32 12.08 -15.31
CA ASN A 57 12.16 13.27 -15.30
C ASN A 57 11.32 14.53 -15.13
N GLU A 58 11.71 15.41 -14.18
CA GLU A 58 10.97 16.65 -13.89
C GLU A 58 11.13 17.72 -14.99
N ILE A 59 12.21 17.66 -15.75
CA ILE A 59 12.55 18.68 -16.76
C ILE A 59 12.04 18.27 -18.13
N THR A 60 12.36 17.06 -18.55
CA THR A 60 12.07 16.56 -19.91
C THR A 60 10.83 15.69 -20.00
N GLY A 61 10.39 15.12 -18.88
CA GLY A 61 9.22 14.26 -18.77
C GLY A 61 8.03 14.91 -18.07
N ILE A 62 7.19 14.06 -17.48
CA ILE A 62 6.00 14.46 -16.70
C ILE A 62 6.38 14.72 -15.24
N GLY A 63 7.51 14.17 -14.81
CA GLY A 63 7.95 14.14 -13.42
C GLY A 63 7.49 12.89 -12.65
N PRO A 64 7.95 12.74 -11.40
CA PRO A 64 7.72 11.53 -10.63
C PRO A 64 6.27 11.43 -10.12
N PRO A 65 5.58 10.28 -10.35
CA PRO A 65 4.17 10.11 -9.98
C PRO A 65 3.90 10.21 -8.47
N TYR A 66 4.87 9.91 -7.58
CA TYR A 66 4.68 10.03 -6.13
C TYR A 66 4.42 11.47 -5.66
N LYS A 67 4.74 12.48 -6.48
CA LYS A 67 4.43 13.90 -6.23
C LYS A 67 3.03 14.31 -6.72
N SER A 68 2.36 13.45 -7.49
CA SER A 68 1.03 13.72 -7.99
C SER A 68 -0.02 13.59 -6.88
N LYS A 69 -1.11 14.36 -6.99
CA LYS A 69 -2.25 14.20 -6.09
C LYS A 69 -2.93 12.88 -6.38
N LEU A 70 -2.89 11.98 -5.43
CA LEU A 70 -3.66 10.75 -5.47
C LEU A 70 -5.11 11.06 -5.10
N LYS A 71 -6.04 10.67 -5.95
CA LYS A 71 -7.46 10.70 -5.59
C LYS A 71 -7.76 9.45 -4.79
N VAL A 72 -8.26 9.63 -3.59
CA VAL A 72 -8.76 8.54 -2.75
C VAL A 72 -10.23 8.33 -3.09
N ASN A 73 -10.57 7.12 -3.52
CA ASN A 73 -11.96 6.75 -3.74
C ASN A 73 -12.58 6.37 -2.39
N TYR A 74 -13.30 7.31 -1.77
CA TYR A 74 -13.98 7.02 -0.51
C TYR A 74 -15.21 6.13 -0.76
N ILE A 75 -15.31 5.04 -0.03
CA ILE A 75 -16.56 4.29 0.12
C ILE A 75 -17.52 5.20 0.88
N ASN A 76 -18.55 5.63 0.19
CA ASN A 76 -19.69 6.45 0.61
C ASN A 76 -19.85 6.76 2.11
N ASN A 77 -20.24 7.99 2.40
CA ASN A 77 -20.61 8.61 3.67
C ASN A 77 -21.54 7.83 4.63
N HIS A 78 -21.82 6.55 4.39
CA HIS A 78 -22.69 5.72 5.22
C HIS A 78 -22.03 5.26 6.53
N LEU A 79 -20.70 5.27 6.62
CA LEU A 79 -19.98 4.95 7.87
C LEU A 79 -20.23 5.99 8.98
N TYR A 80 -20.70 7.19 8.62
CA TYR A 80 -20.91 8.28 9.60
C TYR A 80 -22.26 8.25 10.31
N LYS A 81 -23.20 7.37 9.94
CA LYS A 81 -24.57 7.34 10.52
C LYS A 81 -24.69 6.51 11.79
N LEU A 82 -23.63 6.30 12.54
CA LEU A 82 -23.61 5.35 13.64
C LEU A 82 -23.74 6.03 14.98
N ASN A 83 -24.86 5.74 15.65
CA ASN A 83 -25.14 6.14 17.03
C ASN A 83 -24.69 5.09 18.08
N ASN A 84 -24.11 3.96 17.67
CA ASN A 84 -23.73 2.86 18.55
C ASN A 84 -22.22 2.68 18.61
N ASN A 85 -21.72 2.15 19.74
CA ASN A 85 -20.30 1.82 19.97
C ASN A 85 -19.81 0.65 19.09
N MET A 86 -20.67 0.06 18.26
CA MET A 86 -20.37 -1.09 17.41
C MET A 86 -21.02 -0.93 16.02
N LEU A 87 -20.24 -1.25 14.99
CA LEU A 87 -20.66 -1.29 13.59
C LEU A 87 -20.45 -2.69 13.05
N ASN A 88 -21.53 -3.34 12.61
CA ASN A 88 -21.45 -4.62 11.92
C ASN A 88 -21.55 -4.41 10.40
N LEU A 89 -20.48 -4.72 9.69
CA LEU A 89 -20.43 -4.58 8.21
C LEU A 89 -21.23 -5.66 7.48
N SER A 90 -21.70 -6.71 8.18
CA SER A 90 -22.60 -7.72 7.58
C SER A 90 -23.94 -7.13 7.17
N ASP A 91 -24.38 -6.06 7.84
CA ASP A 91 -25.67 -5.43 7.61
C ASP A 91 -25.66 -4.40 6.46
N VAL A 92 -24.48 -4.16 5.86
CA VAL A 92 -24.29 -3.17 4.83
C VAL A 92 -24.52 -3.80 3.45
N ASN A 93 -25.80 -3.84 3.02
CA ASN A 93 -26.22 -4.48 1.76
C ASN A 93 -25.98 -3.66 0.48
N GLN A 94 -25.40 -2.46 0.55
CA GLN A 94 -25.35 -1.53 -0.57
C GLN A 94 -23.93 -1.08 -0.92
N PHE A 95 -23.12 -1.98 -1.45
CA PHE A 95 -21.92 -1.55 -2.15
C PHE A 95 -22.05 -1.97 -3.61
N ASN A 96 -22.17 -0.97 -4.49
CA ASN A 96 -22.03 -1.17 -5.92
C ASN A 96 -20.63 -1.72 -6.19
N SER A 97 -20.54 -3.01 -6.44
CA SER A 97 -19.35 -3.61 -6.98
C SER A 97 -19.16 -3.04 -8.39
N ASN A 98 -18.35 -2.02 -8.53
CA ASN A 98 -17.83 -1.66 -9.84
C ASN A 98 -17.08 -2.90 -10.35
N LYS A 99 -17.67 -3.54 -11.37
CA LYS A 99 -17.09 -4.70 -12.07
C LYS A 99 -15.91 -4.29 -12.96
N ASN A 100 -15.02 -3.47 -12.45
CA ASN A 100 -13.79 -3.21 -13.17
C ASN A 100 -12.89 -4.43 -12.99
N ASN A 101 -12.56 -5.07 -14.11
CA ASN A 101 -11.67 -6.24 -14.19
C ASN A 101 -10.22 -5.89 -13.87
N PHE A 102 -9.96 -5.43 -12.63
CA PHE A 102 -8.59 -5.29 -12.17
C PHE A 102 -8.01 -6.67 -11.89
N LEU A 103 -6.75 -6.85 -12.22
CA LEU A 103 -6.05 -8.11 -12.08
C LEU A 103 -6.16 -8.67 -10.66
N THR A 104 -6.77 -9.82 -10.53
CA THR A 104 -7.07 -10.49 -9.26
C THR A 104 -6.05 -11.57 -8.88
N GLY A 105 -5.10 -11.88 -9.75
CA GLY A 105 -4.09 -12.91 -9.54
C GLY A 105 -2.98 -12.49 -8.57
N ARG A 106 -3.26 -12.35 -7.26
CA ARG A 106 -2.26 -11.89 -6.32
C ARG A 106 -2.10 -12.80 -5.13
N GLN A 107 -0.85 -12.82 -4.69
CA GLN A 107 -0.50 -13.33 -3.38
C GLN A 107 -0.45 -12.15 -2.40
N PHE A 108 -1.08 -12.31 -1.25
CA PHE A 108 -1.02 -11.35 -0.16
C PHE A 108 -0.98 -12.09 1.18
N GLU A 109 -0.64 -11.39 2.23
CA GLU A 109 -0.64 -11.92 3.58
C GLU A 109 -1.79 -11.30 4.38
N LEU A 110 -2.49 -12.15 5.15
CA LEU A 110 -3.51 -11.71 6.11
C LEU A 110 -3.04 -12.08 7.53
N SER A 111 -2.95 -11.10 8.40
CA SER A 111 -2.48 -11.27 9.78
C SER A 111 -3.62 -11.14 10.77
N LEU A 112 -3.83 -12.18 11.58
CA LEU A 112 -4.93 -12.30 12.52
C LEU A 112 -4.46 -12.87 13.86
N ASN A 113 -5.09 -12.40 14.95
CA ASN A 113 -5.10 -13.15 16.20
C ASN A 113 -6.36 -14.00 16.24
N ILE A 114 -6.23 -15.25 16.65
CA ILE A 114 -7.35 -16.20 16.74
C ILE A 114 -7.62 -16.52 18.19
N ILE A 115 -8.86 -16.37 18.61
CA ILE A 115 -9.34 -16.71 19.95
C ILE A 115 -10.56 -17.62 19.84
N LYS A 116 -10.88 -18.34 20.90
CA LYS A 116 -12.06 -19.22 20.97
C LYS A 116 -12.98 -18.78 22.09
N LYS A 117 -14.24 -18.46 21.77
CA LYS A 117 -15.28 -18.09 22.73
C LYS A 117 -16.47 -19.01 22.54
N ARG A 118 -16.94 -19.69 23.61
CA ARG A 118 -18.11 -20.58 23.57
C ARG A 118 -18.09 -21.54 22.37
N ASP A 119 -16.94 -22.17 22.15
CA ASP A 119 -16.69 -23.09 21.03
C ASP A 119 -16.66 -22.48 19.61
N GLU A 120 -16.78 -21.19 19.47
CA GLU A 120 -16.63 -20.48 18.21
C GLU A 120 -15.28 -19.75 18.11
N TYR A 121 -14.71 -19.77 16.88
CA TYR A 121 -13.51 -18.98 16.59
C TYR A 121 -13.88 -17.52 16.34
N HIS A 122 -13.14 -16.63 16.95
CA HIS A 122 -13.20 -15.20 16.70
C HIS A 122 -11.82 -14.72 16.24
N TYR A 123 -11.81 -13.76 15.35
CA TYR A 123 -10.61 -13.28 14.67
C TYR A 123 -10.45 -11.79 14.94
N LEU A 124 -9.28 -11.38 15.40
CA LEU A 124 -8.95 -9.98 15.54
C LEU A 124 -7.92 -9.64 14.46
N VAL A 125 -8.27 -8.68 13.63
CA VAL A 125 -7.34 -8.13 12.64
C VAL A 125 -6.23 -7.41 13.39
N THR A 126 -4.98 -7.76 13.08
CA THR A 126 -3.81 -7.10 13.66
C THR A 126 -3.70 -5.66 13.16
N PRO A 127 -2.92 -4.78 13.82
CA PRO A 127 -2.78 -3.39 13.38
C PRO A 127 -2.35 -3.21 11.93
N LEU A 128 -1.66 -4.19 11.36
CA LEU A 128 -1.19 -4.16 9.97
C LEU A 128 -2.10 -4.96 9.03
N ILE A 129 -3.21 -5.57 9.51
CA ILE A 129 -4.10 -6.48 8.78
C ILE A 129 -3.37 -7.53 7.93
N GLY A 130 -2.24 -7.20 7.33
CA GLY A 130 -1.43 -8.05 6.46
C GLY A 130 -0.53 -7.24 5.56
N SER A 131 -0.21 -7.78 4.40
CA SER A 131 0.61 -7.11 3.39
C SER A 131 0.11 -7.42 1.99
N ASP A 132 0.30 -6.48 1.09
CA ASP A 132 -0.09 -6.51 -0.33
C ASP A 132 0.80 -7.44 -1.19
N ALA A 133 1.79 -8.10 -0.59
CA ALA A 133 2.67 -9.05 -1.25
C ALA A 133 2.96 -10.24 -0.34
N ALA A 134 3.10 -11.42 -0.95
CA ALA A 134 3.55 -12.61 -0.24
C ALA A 134 4.96 -12.41 0.31
N TYR A 135 5.20 -12.96 1.49
CA TYR A 135 6.48 -12.94 2.20
C TYR A 135 6.98 -11.57 2.68
N LYS A 136 6.20 -10.52 2.54
CA LYS A 136 6.60 -9.18 2.98
C LYS A 136 6.79 -9.11 4.49
N SER A 137 5.88 -9.66 5.29
CA SER A 137 6.00 -9.74 6.75
C SER A 137 6.76 -10.98 7.21
N LEU A 138 6.55 -12.12 6.56
CA LEU A 138 7.16 -13.40 6.92
C LEU A 138 8.55 -13.61 6.31
N GLY A 139 8.95 -12.82 5.32
CA GLY A 139 10.22 -12.97 4.60
C GLY A 139 11.45 -12.95 5.51
N ARG A 140 11.42 -12.15 6.58
CA ARG A 140 12.50 -12.09 7.58
C ARG A 140 12.71 -13.40 8.36
N PHE A 141 11.72 -14.30 8.34
CA PHE A 141 11.75 -15.61 9.02
C PHE A 141 12.06 -16.76 8.06
N TYR A 142 12.52 -16.49 6.84
CA TYR A 142 12.73 -17.49 5.80
C TYR A 142 13.63 -18.65 6.21
N LYS A 143 14.63 -18.42 7.06
CA LYS A 143 15.55 -19.47 7.55
C LYS A 143 14.86 -20.54 8.41
N ILE A 144 13.65 -20.25 8.90
CA ILE A 144 12.88 -21.17 9.75
C ILE A 144 11.89 -21.99 8.91
N ARG A 145 11.64 -21.58 7.69
CA ARG A 145 10.62 -22.14 6.82
C ARG A 145 11.19 -23.24 5.91
N GLU A 146 10.54 -24.40 5.84
CA GLU A 146 11.05 -25.55 5.06
C GLU A 146 10.63 -25.49 3.59
N ASN A 147 9.47 -24.99 3.26
CA ASN A 147 8.97 -24.98 1.88
C ASN A 147 8.42 -23.61 1.55
N ILE A 148 9.17 -22.82 0.83
CA ILE A 148 8.69 -21.61 0.17
C ILE A 148 8.33 -22.04 -1.24
N ASN A 149 7.04 -22.23 -1.51
CA ASN A 149 6.57 -22.47 -2.86
C ASN A 149 6.67 -21.16 -3.63
N ASN A 150 7.51 -21.18 -4.65
CA ASN A 150 7.60 -20.09 -5.61
C ASN A 150 6.38 -20.19 -6.52
N ILE A 151 5.40 -19.33 -6.27
CA ILE A 151 4.24 -19.21 -7.14
C ILE A 151 4.42 -17.91 -7.92
N PHE A 152 4.89 -18.06 -9.16
CA PHE A 152 5.01 -16.96 -10.10
C PHE A 152 3.70 -16.84 -10.89
N GLU A 153 3.27 -15.62 -11.11
CA GLU A 153 2.17 -15.35 -12.02
C GLU A 153 2.67 -15.55 -13.46
N ASN A 154 2.03 -16.42 -14.21
CA ASN A 154 2.37 -16.66 -15.61
C ASN A 154 2.15 -15.38 -16.44
N GLY A 155 3.14 -14.98 -17.23
CA GLY A 155 3.07 -13.82 -18.10
C GLY A 155 3.51 -12.51 -17.47
N TYR A 156 4.00 -12.54 -16.22
CA TYR A 156 4.59 -11.40 -15.52
C TYR A 156 6.04 -11.64 -15.15
N ASP A 157 6.86 -10.59 -15.25
CA ASP A 157 8.21 -10.59 -14.69
C ASP A 157 8.13 -10.03 -13.27
N ASN A 158 8.37 -10.89 -12.27
CA ASN A 158 8.37 -10.46 -10.87
C ASN A 158 9.72 -9.85 -10.53
N VAL A 159 9.73 -8.59 -10.14
CA VAL A 159 10.94 -7.80 -9.86
C VAL A 159 10.92 -7.29 -8.43
N GLU A 160 11.96 -7.62 -7.66
CA GLU A 160 12.15 -7.09 -6.32
C GLU A 160 12.89 -5.76 -6.34
N LEU A 161 12.38 -4.77 -5.61
CA LEU A 161 13.04 -3.49 -5.41
C LEU A 161 14.06 -3.60 -4.27
N CYS A 162 15.34 -3.48 -4.60
CA CYS A 162 16.46 -3.58 -3.66
C CYS A 162 17.10 -2.21 -3.44
N TYR A 163 17.08 -1.71 -2.21
CA TYR A 163 17.65 -0.41 -1.86
C TYR A 163 18.16 -0.37 -0.42
N PHE A 164 19.04 0.57 -0.17
CA PHE A 164 19.47 0.87 1.20
C PHE A 164 18.65 2.05 1.75
N PRO A 165 18.01 1.91 2.93
CA PRO A 165 17.24 2.99 3.51
C PRO A 165 18.17 4.09 4.01
N LYS A 166 17.71 5.33 3.94
CA LYS A 166 18.45 6.50 4.45
C LYS A 166 18.86 6.40 5.93
N LYS A 167 18.19 5.54 6.70
CA LYS A 167 18.50 5.29 8.13
C LYS A 167 19.03 3.88 8.31
N ALA A 168 20.34 3.75 8.58
CA ALA A 168 21.02 2.45 8.70
C ALA A 168 20.37 1.47 9.72
N ARG A 169 19.80 1.98 10.83
CA ARG A 169 19.12 1.14 11.83
C ARG A 169 17.92 0.35 11.30
N ILE A 170 17.40 0.73 10.13
CA ILE A 170 16.26 0.07 9.49
C ILE A 170 16.76 -1.11 8.63
N ALA A 171 18.06 -1.20 8.35
CA ALA A 171 18.62 -2.24 7.48
C ALA A 171 18.31 -3.68 7.94
N ASN A 172 18.13 -3.92 9.23
CA ASN A 172 17.78 -5.23 9.76
C ASN A 172 16.45 -5.76 9.23
N VAL A 173 15.51 -4.89 8.83
CA VAL A 173 14.20 -5.25 8.28
C VAL A 173 14.31 -5.66 6.81
N LEU A 174 15.41 -5.30 6.14
CA LEU A 174 15.65 -5.57 4.72
C LEU A 174 16.15 -7.00 4.46
N ASN A 175 16.65 -7.70 5.48
CA ASN A 175 17.14 -9.07 5.33
C ASN A 175 15.96 -10.05 5.24
N CYS A 176 15.31 -10.07 4.08
CA CYS A 176 14.14 -10.88 3.80
C CYS A 176 14.42 -11.83 2.64
N TYR A 177 13.62 -12.89 2.58
CA TYR A 177 13.64 -13.80 1.43
C TYR A 177 12.98 -13.12 0.23
N SER A 178 13.62 -13.19 -0.91
CA SER A 178 13.05 -12.79 -2.18
C SER A 178 12.50 -13.99 -2.95
N ASN A 179 11.28 -13.83 -3.44
CA ASN A 179 10.62 -14.80 -4.29
C ASN A 179 10.61 -14.37 -5.78
N SER A 180 11.29 -13.29 -6.12
CA SER A 180 11.30 -12.72 -7.46
C SER A 180 12.35 -13.38 -8.34
N GLU A 181 12.10 -13.45 -9.65
CA GLU A 181 13.07 -13.92 -10.65
C GLU A 181 14.09 -12.81 -10.96
N TYR A 182 13.62 -11.58 -10.97
CA TYR A 182 14.42 -10.39 -11.24
C TYR A 182 14.56 -9.53 -10.00
N TYR A 183 15.57 -8.68 -9.99
CA TYR A 183 15.69 -7.59 -9.02
C TYR A 183 16.15 -6.30 -9.68
N LEU A 184 15.65 -5.20 -9.17
CA LEU A 184 16.09 -3.85 -9.52
C LEU A 184 16.81 -3.26 -8.32
N GLU A 185 18.08 -2.94 -8.50
CA GLU A 185 18.93 -2.36 -7.47
C GLU A 185 19.18 -0.88 -7.78
N TYR A 186 19.12 -0.02 -6.74
CA TYR A 186 19.43 1.39 -6.88
C TYR A 186 20.19 1.91 -5.67
N GLY A 187 21.45 2.28 -5.90
CA GLY A 187 22.30 2.93 -4.90
C GLY A 187 22.73 2.05 -3.72
N SER A 188 22.64 0.74 -3.82
CA SER A 188 22.92 -0.19 -2.72
C SER A 188 24.01 -1.22 -3.03
N ASN A 189 24.36 -1.41 -4.31
CA ASN A 189 25.27 -2.44 -4.78
C ASN A 189 24.93 -3.87 -4.26
N ILE A 190 23.64 -4.14 -4.09
CA ILE A 190 23.14 -5.46 -3.68
C ILE A 190 23.21 -6.41 -4.87
N HIS A 191 23.78 -7.60 -4.64
CA HIS A 191 23.75 -8.71 -5.60
C HIS A 191 22.95 -9.85 -5.02
N LEU A 192 21.93 -10.31 -5.75
CA LEU A 192 21.11 -11.46 -5.35
C LEU A 192 21.53 -12.67 -6.21
N GLU A 193 22.18 -13.65 -5.57
CA GLU A 193 22.66 -14.85 -6.22
C GLU A 193 21.51 -15.62 -6.87
N GLY A 194 21.74 -16.10 -8.11
CA GLY A 194 20.75 -16.86 -8.87
C GLY A 194 19.60 -16.05 -9.46
N LYS A 195 19.64 -14.71 -9.36
CA LYS A 195 18.61 -13.81 -9.90
C LYS A 195 19.14 -12.91 -10.98
N LYS A 196 18.25 -12.49 -11.89
CA LYS A 196 18.60 -11.59 -12.99
C LYS A 196 18.45 -10.12 -12.54
N ARG A 197 19.47 -9.33 -12.74
CA ARG A 197 19.40 -7.89 -12.53
C ARG A 197 18.71 -7.22 -13.69
N LEU A 198 17.74 -6.35 -13.38
CA LEU A 198 17.07 -5.48 -14.33
C LEU A 198 17.64 -4.07 -14.18
N GLU A 199 17.92 -3.40 -15.30
CA GLU A 199 18.41 -2.01 -15.28
C GLU A 199 17.24 -1.04 -15.49
N LEU A 200 17.40 0.22 -15.04
CA LEU A 200 16.38 1.26 -15.25
C LEU A 200 16.12 1.54 -16.73
N SER A 201 17.13 1.31 -17.59
CA SER A 201 17.04 1.42 -19.05
C SER A 201 16.18 0.35 -19.72
N ASP A 202 15.85 -0.72 -19.00
CA ASP A 202 15.02 -1.81 -19.51
C ASP A 202 13.54 -1.67 -19.10
N ILE A 203 13.20 -0.65 -18.31
CA ILE A 203 11.87 -0.50 -17.73
C ILE A 203 11.11 0.61 -18.46
N TYR A 204 9.99 0.25 -19.04
CA TYR A 204 9.09 1.15 -19.73
C TYR A 204 7.78 1.32 -18.96
N LEU A 205 7.22 2.53 -18.99
CA LEU A 205 5.87 2.84 -18.51
C LEU A 205 4.94 2.90 -19.72
N CYS A 206 3.83 2.18 -19.67
CA CYS A 206 2.89 2.04 -20.78
C CYS A 206 1.45 2.11 -20.29
N PRO A 207 0.53 2.82 -20.98
CA PRO A 207 -0.89 2.77 -20.72
C PRO A 207 -1.49 1.47 -21.29
N ILE A 208 -1.98 0.61 -20.42
CA ILE A 208 -2.64 -0.65 -20.76
C ILE A 208 -3.97 -0.71 -20.02
N ASP A 209 -5.07 -0.97 -20.72
CA ASP A 209 -6.41 -1.09 -20.14
C ASP A 209 -6.85 0.12 -19.28
N GLY A 210 -6.45 1.32 -19.69
CA GLY A 210 -6.81 2.56 -18.99
C GLY A 210 -5.99 2.86 -17.73
N ILE A 211 -4.94 2.10 -17.46
CA ILE A 211 -4.01 2.30 -16.34
C ILE A 211 -2.56 2.24 -16.81
N LEU A 212 -1.66 2.84 -16.02
CA LEU A 212 -0.22 2.76 -16.30
C LEU A 212 0.35 1.46 -15.74
N ARG A 213 1.15 0.77 -16.55
CA ARG A 213 1.86 -0.47 -16.18
C ARG A 213 3.31 -0.40 -16.59
N PHE A 214 4.13 -1.19 -15.94
CA PHE A 214 5.54 -1.34 -16.31
C PHE A 214 5.71 -2.53 -17.25
N ILE A 215 6.58 -2.33 -18.25
CA ILE A 215 6.96 -3.33 -19.23
C ILE A 215 8.47 -3.57 -19.15
N ASN A 216 8.86 -4.82 -19.18
CA ASN A 216 10.26 -5.20 -19.34
C ASN A 216 10.65 -5.15 -20.82
N GLY A 217 11.53 -4.24 -21.19
CA GLY A 217 11.98 -4.07 -22.57
C GLY A 217 12.72 -5.29 -23.14
N GLN A 218 13.32 -6.13 -22.29
CA GLN A 218 14.03 -7.34 -22.72
C GLN A 218 13.06 -8.48 -23.09
N THR A 219 11.98 -8.65 -22.33
CA THR A 219 11.04 -9.77 -22.50
C THR A 219 9.73 -9.36 -23.15
N GLY A 220 9.37 -8.09 -23.04
CA GLY A 220 8.06 -7.56 -23.43
C GLY A 220 6.92 -7.94 -22.46
N ASN A 221 7.23 -8.52 -21.32
CA ASN A 221 6.25 -8.88 -20.31
C ASN A 221 5.92 -7.69 -19.40
N ILE A 222 4.73 -7.73 -18.80
CA ILE A 222 4.38 -6.77 -17.74
C ILE A 222 5.24 -7.08 -16.51
N ILE A 223 5.80 -6.03 -15.91
CA ILE A 223 6.54 -6.14 -14.66
C ILE A 223 5.57 -6.03 -13.48
N ASN A 224 5.75 -6.92 -12.50
CA ASN A 224 5.13 -6.85 -11.20
C ASN A 224 6.21 -6.52 -10.16
N PHE A 225 6.28 -5.25 -9.75
CA PHE A 225 7.23 -4.84 -8.73
C PHE A 225 6.76 -5.19 -7.33
N THR A 226 7.67 -5.71 -6.52
CA THR A 226 7.43 -6.08 -5.12
C THR A 226 8.49 -5.48 -4.21
N VAL A 227 8.08 -5.17 -2.98
CA VAL A 227 8.96 -4.82 -1.88
C VAL A 227 8.76 -5.89 -0.81
N ASN A 228 9.68 -6.86 -0.73
CA ASN A 228 9.54 -8.04 0.12
C ASN A 228 9.98 -7.79 1.58
N ASN A 229 9.82 -6.56 2.06
CA ASN A 229 10.13 -6.19 3.43
C ASN A 229 9.11 -5.17 3.95
N MET A 230 9.06 -5.01 5.27
CA MET A 230 8.14 -4.09 5.96
C MET A 230 8.71 -2.68 6.14
N THR A 231 9.68 -2.29 5.34
CA THR A 231 10.23 -0.93 5.40
C THR A 231 9.23 0.07 4.85
N ASN A 232 9.08 1.20 5.54
CA ASN A 232 8.25 2.29 5.04
C ASN A 232 8.87 2.85 3.75
N ILE A 233 8.10 2.83 2.68
CA ILE A 233 8.53 3.27 1.34
C ILE A 233 9.00 4.74 1.31
N ASN A 234 8.58 5.56 2.25
CA ASN A 234 9.05 6.95 2.36
C ASN A 234 10.57 7.06 2.61
N PHE A 235 11.22 5.99 3.06
CA PHE A 235 12.67 5.91 3.21
C PHE A 235 13.39 5.39 1.96
N ALA A 236 12.66 5.00 0.94
CA ALA A 236 13.21 4.55 -0.34
C ALA A 236 13.69 5.72 -1.21
N PRO A 237 14.54 5.46 -2.21
CA PRO A 237 14.85 6.40 -3.28
C PRO A 237 13.60 6.88 -4.02
N ASP A 238 13.64 8.10 -4.56
CA ASP A 238 12.45 8.71 -5.19
C ASP A 238 11.96 7.93 -6.42
N ILE A 239 12.87 7.30 -7.16
CA ILE A 239 12.52 6.41 -8.27
C ILE A 239 11.67 5.22 -7.78
N PHE A 240 12.02 4.62 -6.64
CA PHE A 240 11.27 3.50 -6.07
C PHE A 240 9.93 3.93 -5.48
N LYS A 241 9.85 5.13 -4.90
CA LYS A 241 8.56 5.71 -4.50
C LYS A 241 7.62 5.86 -5.70
N SER A 242 8.18 6.32 -6.83
CA SER A 242 7.43 6.47 -8.09
C SER A 242 6.92 5.14 -8.62
N ILE A 243 7.78 4.13 -8.64
CA ILE A 243 7.43 2.76 -9.05
C ILE A 243 6.31 2.21 -8.17
N VAL A 244 6.48 2.27 -6.85
CA VAL A 244 5.47 1.75 -5.91
C VAL A 244 4.15 2.52 -6.02
N THR A 245 4.18 3.83 -6.27
CA THR A 245 2.95 4.62 -6.48
C THR A 245 2.18 4.13 -7.70
N VAL A 246 2.85 3.92 -8.83
CA VAL A 246 2.19 3.36 -10.03
C VAL A 246 1.65 1.97 -9.76
N GLU A 247 2.44 1.11 -9.11
CA GLU A 247 2.02 -0.24 -8.72
C GLU A 247 0.77 -0.24 -7.85
N GLN A 248 0.69 0.62 -6.85
CA GLN A 248 -0.48 0.76 -5.96
C GLN A 248 -1.73 1.23 -6.71
N CYS A 249 -1.57 2.09 -7.71
CA CYS A 249 -2.68 2.60 -8.51
C CYS A 249 -3.11 1.65 -9.64
N SER A 250 -2.26 0.70 -10.01
CA SER A 250 -2.54 -0.29 -11.06
C SER A 250 -3.26 -1.54 -10.53
N LYS A 251 -3.42 -1.66 -9.23
CA LYS A 251 -3.82 -2.90 -8.58
C LYS A 251 -4.96 -2.66 -7.58
N LYS A 252 -5.89 -3.62 -7.47
CA LYS A 252 -6.89 -3.60 -6.40
C LYS A 252 -6.22 -3.69 -5.04
N ASN A 253 -6.59 -2.82 -4.14
CA ASN A 253 -6.20 -2.91 -2.74
C ASN A 253 -7.25 -3.71 -1.97
N ILE A 254 -6.95 -4.96 -1.65
CA ILE A 254 -7.83 -5.83 -0.87
C ILE A 254 -8.08 -5.29 0.54
N PHE A 255 -7.17 -4.46 1.03
CA PHE A 255 -7.26 -3.85 2.35
C PHE A 255 -7.87 -2.44 2.34
N SER A 256 -8.42 -2.00 1.21
CA SER A 256 -8.97 -0.64 1.06
C SER A 256 -10.02 -0.31 2.12
N ILE A 257 -10.91 -1.25 2.48
CA ILE A 257 -11.90 -1.05 3.55
C ILE A 257 -11.22 -0.78 4.91
N TYR A 258 -10.12 -1.46 5.21
CA TYR A 258 -9.38 -1.25 6.45
C TYR A 258 -8.72 0.13 6.49
N GLU A 259 -8.09 0.53 5.39
CA GLU A 259 -7.47 1.86 5.26
C GLU A 259 -8.50 2.96 5.38
N GLN A 260 -9.65 2.83 4.73
CA GLN A 260 -10.75 3.80 4.83
C GLN A 260 -11.32 3.91 6.24
N ILE A 261 -11.49 2.79 6.96
CA ILE A 261 -11.86 2.79 8.36
C ILE A 261 -10.82 3.56 9.18
N HIS A 262 -9.54 3.29 8.94
CA HIS A 262 -8.46 3.96 9.64
C HIS A 262 -8.48 5.48 9.39
N GLU A 263 -8.58 5.92 8.15
CA GLU A 263 -8.64 7.34 7.78
C GLU A 263 -9.88 8.04 8.36
N THR A 264 -11.04 7.37 8.31
CA THR A 264 -12.30 7.91 8.85
C THR A 264 -12.20 8.21 10.36
N PHE A 265 -11.60 7.32 11.12
CA PHE A 265 -11.60 7.40 12.58
C PHE A 265 -10.27 7.85 13.19
N GLN A 266 -9.21 8.08 12.40
CA GLN A 266 -7.88 8.45 12.90
C GLN A 266 -7.87 9.69 13.82
N ASN A 267 -8.77 10.66 13.60
CA ASN A 267 -8.87 11.89 14.39
C ASN A 267 -10.13 11.94 15.27
N SER A 268 -10.95 10.92 15.22
CA SER A 268 -12.18 10.84 16.01
C SER A 268 -11.87 10.61 17.49
N LYS A 269 -12.70 11.18 18.38
CA LYS A 269 -12.59 10.92 19.82
C LYS A 269 -12.90 9.45 20.14
N ILE A 270 -13.80 8.85 19.38
CA ILE A 270 -14.23 7.45 19.54
C ILE A 270 -14.15 6.78 18.18
N CYS A 271 -13.51 5.63 18.14
CA CYS A 271 -13.61 4.68 17.05
C CYS A 271 -14.51 3.53 17.53
N PRO A 272 -15.69 3.29 16.92
CA PRO A 272 -16.55 2.18 17.29
C PRO A 272 -15.84 0.85 17.02
N GLU A 273 -16.30 -0.22 17.68
CA GLU A 273 -15.91 -1.57 17.31
C GLU A 273 -16.49 -1.91 15.93
N ILE A 274 -15.65 -2.23 14.97
CA ILE A 274 -16.07 -2.54 13.60
C ILE A 274 -15.87 -4.02 13.34
N THR A 275 -16.96 -4.71 13.04
CA THR A 275 -16.98 -6.16 12.88
C THR A 275 -17.54 -6.59 11.52
N TYR A 276 -17.14 -7.79 11.10
CA TYR A 276 -17.80 -8.57 10.06
C TYR A 276 -17.91 -10.00 10.55
N LYS A 277 -19.12 -10.47 10.84
CA LYS A 277 -19.35 -11.78 11.49
C LYS A 277 -18.47 -11.93 12.73
N ASN A 278 -17.65 -12.97 12.79
CA ASN A 278 -16.73 -13.24 13.90
C ASN A 278 -15.39 -12.50 13.80
N PHE A 279 -15.23 -11.60 12.82
CA PHE A 279 -14.02 -10.80 12.64
C PHE A 279 -14.18 -9.43 13.27
N VAL A 280 -13.29 -9.07 14.18
CA VAL A 280 -13.12 -7.70 14.67
C VAL A 280 -12.10 -7.03 13.77
N ILE A 281 -12.56 -6.20 12.83
CA ILE A 281 -11.73 -5.49 11.86
C ILE A 281 -11.02 -4.33 12.56
N LYS A 282 -11.74 -3.58 13.37
CA LYS A 282 -11.19 -2.50 14.19
C LYS A 282 -11.71 -2.63 15.61
N PRO A 283 -10.83 -2.76 16.61
CA PRO A 283 -11.22 -2.73 18.02
C PRO A 283 -11.85 -1.40 18.41
N PHE A 284 -12.75 -1.42 19.42
CA PHE A 284 -13.23 -0.19 20.02
C PHE A 284 -12.06 0.59 20.65
N GLU A 285 -12.00 1.89 20.34
CA GLU A 285 -10.90 2.74 20.78
C GLU A 285 -11.38 4.14 21.16
N ILE A 286 -10.85 4.67 22.26
CA ILE A 286 -11.07 6.05 22.70
C ILE A 286 -9.75 6.81 22.58
N ARG A 287 -9.78 7.93 21.91
CA ARG A 287 -8.66 8.87 21.85
C ARG A 287 -8.79 9.89 22.98
N LEU A 288 -7.90 9.82 23.94
CA LEU A 288 -7.77 10.81 25.00
C LEU A 288 -6.84 11.92 24.54
N LYS A 289 -7.23 13.16 24.73
CA LYS A 289 -6.37 14.35 24.52
C LYS A 289 -6.06 14.99 25.86
N LYS A 290 -4.88 15.57 26.00
CA LYS A 290 -4.47 16.29 27.21
C LYS A 290 -5.52 17.33 27.62
N ASN A 291 -6.12 18.03 26.66
CA ASN A 291 -7.11 19.09 26.91
C ASN A 291 -8.49 18.54 27.35
N ASP A 292 -8.71 17.24 27.28
CA ASP A 292 -9.96 16.61 27.80
C ASP A 292 -9.99 16.59 29.34
N PHE A 293 -8.84 16.81 29.99
CA PHE A 293 -8.66 16.75 31.45
C PHE A 293 -8.35 18.15 31.98
N LEU A 294 -9.28 18.68 32.77
CA LEU A 294 -9.20 20.05 33.33
C LEU A 294 -8.17 20.17 34.46
N SER A 295 -7.92 19.08 35.17
CA SER A 295 -7.04 19.06 36.32
C SER A 295 -5.80 18.18 36.10
N THR A 296 -4.67 18.67 36.60
CA THR A 296 -3.44 17.89 36.66
C THR A 296 -3.38 16.99 37.88
N ASN A 297 -4.37 17.05 38.77
CA ASN A 297 -4.44 16.23 39.98
C ASN A 297 -4.67 14.74 39.61
N PHE A 298 -3.84 13.87 40.17
CA PHE A 298 -3.91 12.44 39.93
C PHE A 298 -5.24 11.80 40.29
N LEU A 299 -5.83 12.16 41.41
CA LEU A 299 -7.09 11.56 41.88
C LEU A 299 -8.29 11.95 41.00
N GLU A 300 -8.30 13.18 40.48
CA GLU A 300 -9.31 13.63 39.52
C GLU A 300 -9.15 12.93 38.18
N PHE A 301 -7.92 12.85 37.67
CA PHE A 301 -7.62 12.10 36.47
C PHE A 301 -8.07 10.64 36.57
N GLN A 302 -7.75 9.97 37.68
CA GLN A 302 -8.21 8.60 37.94
C GLN A 302 -9.72 8.48 37.89
N LYS A 303 -10.44 9.38 38.58
CA LYS A 303 -11.92 9.37 38.59
C LYS A 303 -12.48 9.55 37.18
N GLU A 304 -11.93 10.45 36.39
CA GLU A 304 -12.39 10.69 35.01
C GLU A 304 -12.15 9.48 34.12
N ILE A 305 -10.97 8.85 34.19
CA ILE A 305 -10.68 7.62 33.47
C ILE A 305 -11.67 6.51 33.84
N MET A 306 -11.93 6.30 35.13
CA MET A 306 -12.90 5.29 35.58
C MET A 306 -14.32 5.57 35.06
N LYS A 307 -14.76 6.83 35.07
CA LYS A 307 -16.04 7.22 34.46
C LYS A 307 -16.11 6.89 32.97
N LEU A 308 -15.03 7.13 32.22
CA LEU A 308 -14.96 6.80 30.79
C LEU A 308 -15.06 5.29 30.57
N LEU A 309 -14.33 4.47 31.34
CA LEU A 309 -14.39 3.02 31.20
C LEU A 309 -15.82 2.49 31.46
N ILE A 310 -16.49 2.98 32.49
CA ILE A 310 -17.87 2.62 32.80
C ILE A 310 -18.82 3.07 31.70
N LYS A 311 -18.70 4.32 31.26
CA LYS A 311 -19.56 4.90 30.19
C LYS A 311 -19.56 4.07 28.92
N TYR A 312 -18.40 3.55 28.54
CA TYR A 312 -18.22 2.80 27.28
C TYR A 312 -18.13 1.29 27.46
N ASN A 313 -18.40 0.80 28.69
CA ASN A 313 -18.37 -0.62 29.05
C ASN A 313 -17.05 -1.29 28.66
N ILE A 314 -15.94 -0.66 29.04
CA ILE A 314 -14.59 -1.17 28.83
C ILE A 314 -14.08 -1.76 30.14
N SER A 315 -13.39 -2.91 30.03
CA SER A 315 -12.70 -3.53 31.17
C SER A 315 -11.62 -2.61 31.75
N LYS A 316 -11.18 -2.88 32.96
CA LYS A 316 -10.03 -2.17 33.56
C LYS A 316 -8.70 -2.53 32.87
N GLU A 317 -8.63 -3.70 32.26
CA GLU A 317 -7.51 -4.07 31.39
C GLU A 317 -7.72 -3.47 30.00
N VAL A 318 -6.77 -2.67 29.56
CA VAL A 318 -6.83 -1.93 28.31
C VAL A 318 -5.47 -1.89 27.62
N TYR A 319 -5.48 -1.83 26.30
CA TYR A 319 -4.29 -1.46 25.55
C TYR A 319 -4.19 0.07 25.45
N CYS A 320 -3.05 0.63 25.88
CA CYS A 320 -2.78 2.06 25.80
C CYS A 320 -1.62 2.30 24.84
N GLY A 321 -1.79 3.20 23.88
CA GLY A 321 -0.71 3.50 22.95
C GLY A 321 -1.12 4.32 21.74
N SER A 322 -0.29 4.28 20.73
CA SER A 322 -0.54 4.93 19.44
C SER A 322 0.11 4.11 18.32
N GLU A 323 -0.50 4.12 17.15
CA GLU A 323 -0.03 3.41 15.96
C GLU A 323 0.10 1.89 16.20
N ASP A 324 1.31 1.35 16.15
CA ASP A 324 1.66 -0.07 16.39
C ASP A 324 2.18 -0.36 17.80
N ASN A 325 2.36 0.68 18.61
CA ASN A 325 2.96 0.57 19.95
C ASN A 325 1.89 0.66 21.04
N TYR A 326 1.43 -0.49 21.52
CA TYR A 326 0.45 -0.61 22.59
C TYR A 326 1.03 -1.35 23.79
N LEU A 327 0.76 -0.81 24.97
CA LEU A 327 1.08 -1.41 26.26
C LEU A 327 -0.20 -1.88 26.93
N LEU A 328 -0.25 -3.13 27.37
CA LEU A 328 -1.35 -3.64 28.19
C LEU A 328 -1.24 -3.07 29.60
N LEU A 329 -2.25 -2.37 30.05
CA LEU A 329 -2.33 -1.77 31.38
C LEU A 329 -3.58 -2.24 32.12
N ASP A 330 -3.40 -2.69 33.35
CA ASP A 330 -4.48 -2.91 34.31
C ASP A 330 -4.72 -1.60 35.08
N LEU A 331 -5.76 -0.87 34.70
CA LEU A 331 -6.11 0.42 35.30
C LEU A 331 -6.75 0.29 36.69
N SER A 332 -6.84 -0.92 37.28
CA SER A 332 -7.12 -1.06 38.72
C SER A 332 -5.91 -0.67 39.57
N LYS A 333 -4.70 -0.70 38.99
CA LYS A 333 -3.43 -0.39 39.65
C LYS A 333 -3.06 1.06 39.48
N LYS A 334 -2.73 1.73 40.56
CA LYS A 334 -2.39 3.16 40.59
C LYS A 334 -1.18 3.49 39.71
N GLU A 335 -0.18 2.63 39.68
CA GLU A 335 1.06 2.76 38.93
C GLU A 335 0.76 2.79 37.41
N ASN A 336 -0.17 1.96 36.94
CA ASN A 336 -0.57 1.88 35.54
C ASN A 336 -1.35 3.13 35.09
N ILE A 337 -2.18 3.68 35.97
CA ILE A 337 -2.85 4.97 35.70
C ILE A 337 -1.84 6.09 35.59
N GLU A 338 -0.79 6.08 36.43
CA GLU A 338 0.27 7.08 36.35
C GLU A 338 1.09 6.94 35.06
N ILE A 339 1.35 5.72 34.58
CA ILE A 339 1.98 5.48 33.27
C ILE A 339 1.12 6.08 32.15
N LEU A 340 -0.19 5.79 32.14
CA LEU A 340 -1.13 6.35 31.18
C LEU A 340 -1.10 7.89 31.22
N ARG A 341 -1.14 8.49 32.40
CA ARG A 341 -1.12 9.93 32.60
C ARG A 341 0.16 10.54 32.03
N ARG A 342 1.34 10.01 32.39
CA ARG A 342 2.63 10.49 31.87
C ARG A 342 2.72 10.42 30.36
N GLN A 343 2.27 9.32 29.76
CA GLN A 343 2.25 9.19 28.29
C GLN A 343 1.32 10.21 27.64
N LEU A 344 0.12 10.42 28.19
CA LEU A 344 -0.83 11.41 27.69
C LEU A 344 -0.23 12.84 27.73
N TYR A 345 0.36 13.22 28.85
CA TYR A 345 0.94 14.56 29.00
C TYR A 345 2.21 14.76 28.16
N SER A 346 2.99 13.70 27.92
CA SER A 346 4.18 13.73 27.08
C SER A 346 3.87 13.83 25.60
N LYS A 347 2.87 13.06 25.12
CA LYS A 347 2.54 12.98 23.69
C LYS A 347 1.40 13.91 23.27
N GLY A 348 0.66 14.51 24.22
CA GLY A 348 -0.52 15.32 23.95
C GLY A 348 -1.80 14.52 23.69
N TYR A 349 -1.69 13.27 23.26
CA TYR A 349 -2.81 12.33 23.13
C TYR A 349 -2.35 10.89 23.33
N ILE A 350 -3.31 10.00 23.66
CA ILE A 350 -3.11 8.56 23.72
C ILE A 350 -4.43 7.84 23.42
N ASN A 351 -4.34 6.68 22.80
CA ASN A 351 -5.50 5.85 22.55
C ASN A 351 -5.64 4.77 23.61
N ILE A 352 -6.87 4.56 24.09
CA ILE A 352 -7.26 3.42 24.94
C ILE A 352 -8.08 2.47 24.07
N ARG A 353 -7.61 1.23 23.93
CA ARG A 353 -8.23 0.18 23.11
C ARG A 353 -8.74 -0.95 23.99
N LYS A 354 -9.93 -1.47 23.68
CA LYS A 354 -10.53 -2.63 24.32
C LYS A 354 -9.67 -3.87 24.15
N VAL A 355 -9.53 -4.66 25.20
CA VAL A 355 -8.85 -5.97 25.21
C VAL A 355 -9.85 -7.08 24.89
N TYR A 356 -9.45 -8.00 24.03
CA TYR A 356 -10.27 -9.15 23.60
C TYR A 356 -9.71 -10.48 24.09
N PHE A 357 -8.49 -10.46 24.62
CA PHE A 357 -7.81 -11.64 25.11
C PHE A 357 -8.07 -11.83 26.59
N ASP A 358 -8.40 -13.06 26.96
CA ASP A 358 -8.38 -13.53 28.33
C ASP A 358 -7.82 -14.96 28.38
N GLU A 359 -7.42 -15.43 29.54
CA GLU A 359 -6.82 -16.77 29.69
C GLU A 359 -7.71 -17.91 29.19
N ASN A 360 -9.02 -17.74 29.17
CA ASN A 360 -9.97 -18.78 28.79
C ASN A 360 -10.16 -18.87 27.27
N ASN A 361 -9.90 -17.78 26.56
CA ASN A 361 -10.13 -17.71 25.12
C ASN A 361 -8.87 -17.92 24.27
N LEU A 362 -7.67 -18.00 24.87
CA LEU A 362 -6.42 -18.24 24.16
C LEU A 362 -6.32 -19.68 23.69
N ILE A 363 -6.01 -19.88 22.39
CA ILE A 363 -5.96 -21.19 21.74
C ILE A 363 -4.56 -21.82 21.77
N LEU A 364 -3.49 -21.02 21.84
CA LEU A 364 -2.12 -21.51 21.93
C LEU A 364 -1.76 -21.78 23.40
N ARG A 365 -1.38 -23.04 23.65
CA ARG A 365 -0.94 -23.50 24.98
C ARG A 365 0.38 -24.23 24.84
N GLU A 366 1.27 -24.01 25.76
CA GLU A 366 2.46 -24.84 25.91
C GLU A 366 2.13 -26.05 26.79
N ARG A 367 2.52 -27.24 26.35
CA ARG A 367 2.39 -28.47 27.14
C ARG A 367 3.60 -28.61 28.07
N THR A 368 3.75 -27.67 28.99
CA THR A 368 4.70 -27.71 30.10
C THR A 368 3.95 -27.85 31.40
N GLU A 369 4.64 -28.13 32.50
CA GLU A 369 4.03 -28.21 33.82
C GLU A 369 3.28 -26.92 34.21
N GLU A 370 3.73 -25.77 33.74
CA GLU A 370 3.13 -24.47 34.02
C GLU A 370 1.98 -24.07 33.06
N ASN A 371 1.76 -24.85 31.99
CA ASN A 371 0.65 -24.73 31.03
C ASN A 371 0.42 -23.28 30.52
N TYR A 372 1.50 -22.58 30.17
CA TYR A 372 1.43 -21.21 29.67
C TYR A 372 0.55 -21.08 28.43
N LYS A 373 -0.21 -19.99 28.39
CA LYS A 373 -1.05 -19.62 27.25
C LYS A 373 -0.47 -18.37 26.59
N TYR A 374 -0.56 -18.33 25.28
CA TYR A 374 0.05 -17.28 24.48
C TYR A 374 -0.98 -16.61 23.57
N ILE A 375 -0.87 -15.29 23.45
CA ILE A 375 -1.51 -14.56 22.36
C ILE A 375 -0.81 -14.95 21.08
N ASN A 376 -1.57 -15.39 20.09
CA ASN A 376 -1.04 -15.78 18.79
C ASN A 376 -1.12 -14.62 17.81
N GLU A 377 -0.23 -14.60 16.85
CA GLU A 377 -0.35 -13.87 15.61
C GLU A 377 -0.14 -14.86 14.47
N VAL A 378 -1.17 -15.07 13.68
CA VAL A 378 -1.15 -16.04 12.59
C VAL A 378 -1.19 -15.28 11.28
N VAL A 379 -0.17 -15.48 10.46
CA VAL A 379 -0.08 -14.88 9.13
C VAL A 379 -0.42 -15.94 8.10
N PHE A 380 -1.53 -15.73 7.40
CA PHE A 380 -1.98 -16.57 6.31
C PHE A 380 -1.47 -16.03 4.99
N GLN A 381 -0.79 -16.88 4.25
CA GLN A 381 -0.48 -16.57 2.85
C GLN A 381 -1.66 -16.96 2.00
N ILE A 382 -2.21 -15.99 1.32
CA ILE A 382 -3.36 -16.15 0.45
C ILE A 382 -2.89 -16.05 -0.98
N THR A 383 -3.29 -17.04 -1.77
CA THR A 383 -3.08 -17.06 -3.21
C THR A 383 -4.45 -17.05 -3.87
N ASN A 384 -4.78 -15.97 -4.54
CA ASN A 384 -6.04 -15.85 -5.25
C ASN A 384 -5.77 -16.15 -6.73
N TYR A 385 -6.01 -17.39 -7.15
CA TYR A 385 -5.98 -17.77 -8.55
C TYR A 385 -7.35 -17.53 -9.18
N GLU A 386 -7.50 -16.44 -9.91
CA GLU A 386 -8.42 -16.47 -11.03
C GLU A 386 -7.62 -16.91 -12.26
N ASP A 387 -7.99 -18.05 -12.79
CA ASP A 387 -7.36 -18.75 -13.92
C ASP A 387 -7.59 -18.03 -15.28
N LYS A 388 -7.79 -16.73 -15.26
CA LYS A 388 -7.79 -15.92 -16.46
C LYS A 388 -6.34 -15.65 -16.85
N GLN A 389 -5.81 -16.49 -17.72
CA GLN A 389 -4.67 -16.12 -18.54
C GLN A 389 -5.06 -14.82 -19.28
N LEU A 390 -4.69 -13.69 -18.68
CA LEU A 390 -4.72 -12.42 -19.38
C LEU A 390 -3.61 -12.50 -20.44
N ARG A 391 -3.96 -13.03 -21.61
CA ARG A 391 -3.12 -12.86 -22.79
C ARG A 391 -3.25 -11.40 -23.17
N PHE A 392 -2.27 -10.61 -22.76
CA PHE A 392 -2.10 -9.28 -23.33
C PHE A 392 -1.68 -9.48 -24.77
N GLU A 393 -2.57 -9.13 -25.69
CA GLU A 393 -2.12 -8.87 -27.06
C GLU A 393 -1.13 -7.70 -26.94
N LYS A 394 0.08 -7.88 -27.50
CA LYS A 394 1.14 -6.86 -27.50
C LYS A 394 0.73 -5.71 -28.42
N ASN A 395 -0.24 -4.91 -28.01
CA ASN A 395 -0.73 -3.74 -28.76
C ASN A 395 -0.10 -2.44 -28.28
N TYR A 396 1.14 -2.49 -27.79
CA TYR A 396 1.90 -1.29 -27.44
C TYR A 396 3.14 -1.17 -28.32
N TYR A 397 3.44 0.05 -28.74
CA TYR A 397 4.68 0.35 -29.42
C TYR A 397 5.70 0.81 -28.40
N ILE A 398 6.84 0.11 -28.32
CA ILE A 398 7.99 0.62 -27.58
C ILE A 398 8.44 1.87 -28.35
N ARG A 399 8.34 3.01 -27.72
CA ARG A 399 8.95 4.21 -28.24
C ARG A 399 10.44 4.01 -28.19
N ASN A 400 10.99 3.57 -29.31
CA ASN A 400 12.42 3.64 -29.49
C ASN A 400 12.77 5.12 -29.38
N SER A 401 13.60 5.48 -28.41
CA SER A 401 14.34 6.75 -28.42
C SER A 401 15.34 6.77 -29.57
N SER A 402 15.13 5.85 -30.53
CA SER A 402 15.88 5.78 -31.77
C SER A 402 15.69 7.11 -32.48
N ASN A 403 16.69 7.76 -32.61
CA ASN A 403 17.25 8.78 -33.49
C ASN A 403 16.41 9.30 -34.69
N GLU A 404 15.15 8.86 -34.83
CA GLU A 404 14.30 9.21 -35.97
C GLU A 404 13.53 10.52 -35.77
N TRP A 405 13.29 10.90 -34.50
CA TRP A 405 12.55 12.12 -34.19
C TRP A 405 13.26 12.99 -33.15
N ILE A 406 13.60 14.20 -33.52
CA ILE A 406 14.04 15.25 -32.60
C ILE A 406 12.76 15.91 -32.00
N SER A 407 12.67 15.96 -30.67
CA SER A 407 11.59 16.64 -29.97
C SER A 407 12.13 17.88 -29.26
N MET A 408 11.59 19.05 -29.58
CA MET A 408 11.97 20.32 -28.96
C MET A 408 10.77 20.95 -28.29
N LYS A 409 10.98 21.60 -27.12
CA LYS A 409 9.98 22.45 -26.46
C LYS A 409 10.52 23.88 -26.42
N LEU A 410 9.84 24.79 -27.08
CA LEU A 410 10.20 26.21 -27.13
C LEU A 410 9.22 27.00 -26.25
N TYR A 411 9.66 27.42 -25.08
CA TYR A 411 8.88 28.23 -24.16
C TYR A 411 8.94 29.70 -24.55
N MET A 412 7.79 30.31 -24.79
CA MET A 412 7.70 31.72 -25.14
C MET A 412 6.35 32.31 -24.73
N ASN A 413 6.26 33.64 -24.80
CA ASN A 413 5.02 34.34 -24.57
C ASN A 413 3.99 33.98 -25.66
N GLU A 414 2.74 33.74 -25.28
CA GLU A 414 1.65 33.33 -26.17
C GLU A 414 1.45 34.31 -27.32
N HIS A 415 1.57 35.61 -27.07
CA HIS A 415 1.44 36.67 -28.08
C HIS A 415 2.60 36.68 -29.12
N PHE A 416 3.73 36.05 -28.78
CA PHE A 416 4.88 35.96 -29.70
C PHE A 416 4.85 34.66 -30.49
N MET A 417 4.05 33.68 -30.14
CA MET A 417 4.02 32.38 -30.79
C MET A 417 3.65 32.45 -32.27
N ASP A 418 2.61 33.21 -32.61
CA ASP A 418 2.17 33.35 -33.99
C ASP A 418 3.24 34.00 -34.84
N TYR A 419 3.84 35.04 -34.33
CA TYR A 419 4.94 35.70 -35.02
C TYR A 419 6.15 34.79 -35.23
N PHE A 420 6.51 34.00 -34.23
CA PHE A 420 7.59 33.04 -34.31
C PHE A 420 7.28 31.92 -35.29
N ILE A 421 6.09 31.35 -35.27
CA ILE A 421 5.67 30.27 -36.17
C ILE A 421 5.75 30.74 -37.61
N ILE A 422 5.22 31.93 -37.92
CA ILE A 422 5.12 32.44 -39.27
C ILE A 422 6.51 32.84 -39.83
N ASN A 423 7.36 33.42 -39.01
CA ASN A 423 8.57 34.05 -39.51
C ASN A 423 9.86 33.24 -39.30
N TYR A 424 9.87 32.32 -38.32
CA TYR A 424 11.12 31.67 -37.90
C TYR A 424 11.04 30.15 -37.83
N LEU A 425 9.87 29.55 -37.60
CA LEU A 425 9.81 28.11 -37.33
C LEU A 425 10.25 27.27 -38.51
N ASP A 426 9.83 27.62 -39.71
CA ASP A 426 10.15 26.91 -40.92
C ASP A 426 11.68 26.93 -41.19
N LYS A 427 12.30 28.10 -41.04
CA LYS A 427 13.76 28.25 -41.17
C LYS A 427 14.53 27.44 -40.12
N LEU A 428 14.06 27.50 -38.86
CA LEU A 428 14.68 26.75 -37.78
C LEU A 428 14.65 25.24 -38.04
N VAL A 429 13.55 24.74 -38.57
CA VAL A 429 13.42 23.32 -38.91
C VAL A 429 14.26 22.95 -40.11
N ASP A 430 14.29 23.78 -41.16
CA ASP A 430 15.12 23.56 -42.34
C ASP A 430 16.61 23.53 -41.99
N ASP A 431 17.06 24.42 -41.11
CA ASP A 431 18.45 24.44 -40.63
C ASP A 431 18.84 23.17 -39.87
N ILE A 432 17.90 22.53 -39.17
CA ILE A 432 18.15 21.33 -38.36
C ILE A 432 18.02 20.06 -39.21
N SER A 433 17.02 19.98 -40.09
CA SER A 433 16.60 18.71 -40.72
C SER A 433 16.83 18.63 -42.23
N GLY A 434 17.11 19.73 -42.91
CA GLY A 434 17.29 19.73 -44.36
C GLY A 434 16.02 19.29 -45.12
N LYS A 435 14.86 19.81 -44.81
CA LYS A 435 13.55 19.56 -45.47
C LYS A 435 12.96 18.17 -45.23
N LYS A 436 12.93 17.72 -44.00
CA LYS A 436 12.26 16.45 -43.63
C LYS A 436 10.88 16.71 -43.01
N ASP A 437 10.10 15.64 -42.85
CA ASP A 437 8.79 15.72 -42.23
C ASP A 437 8.87 16.25 -40.79
N TRP A 438 8.06 17.22 -40.50
CA TRP A 438 7.97 17.80 -39.18
C TRP A 438 6.57 18.31 -38.90
N PHE A 439 6.25 18.47 -37.60
CA PHE A 439 5.02 19.10 -37.17
C PHE A 439 5.24 19.80 -35.84
N TYR A 440 4.33 20.71 -35.51
CA TYR A 440 4.30 21.38 -34.20
C TYR A 440 2.91 21.35 -33.59
N VAL A 441 2.87 21.46 -32.26
CA VAL A 441 1.66 21.60 -31.47
C VAL A 441 1.87 22.68 -30.42
N ARG A 442 0.86 23.51 -30.19
CA ARG A 442 0.88 24.55 -29.16
C ARG A 442 0.35 23.99 -27.86
N TYR A 443 1.04 24.27 -26.77
CA TYR A 443 0.68 23.84 -25.44
C TYR A 443 0.71 25.00 -24.45
N LYS A 444 -0.10 24.89 -23.39
CA LYS A 444 -0.19 25.88 -22.29
C LYS A 444 -0.06 25.21 -20.91
N ASP A 445 0.67 24.10 -20.81
CA ASP A 445 0.84 23.36 -19.55
C ASP A 445 2.33 23.08 -19.28
N PRO A 446 2.89 23.54 -18.16
CA PRO A 446 2.41 24.56 -17.20
C PRO A 446 2.60 26.01 -17.71
N LYS A 447 3.35 26.19 -18.78
CA LYS A 447 3.61 27.49 -19.44
C LYS A 447 3.40 27.34 -20.93
N SER A 448 3.04 28.44 -21.58
CA SER A 448 2.86 28.50 -23.02
C SER A 448 4.15 28.10 -23.75
N HIS A 449 4.07 27.10 -24.63
CA HIS A 449 5.20 26.59 -25.39
C HIS A 449 4.76 25.94 -26.71
N ILE A 450 5.68 25.85 -27.65
CA ILE A 450 5.53 25.10 -28.89
C ILE A 450 6.32 23.81 -28.75
N ARG A 451 5.69 22.68 -29.04
CA ARG A 451 6.38 21.39 -29.20
C ARG A 451 6.59 21.15 -30.67
N ILE A 452 7.84 20.97 -31.06
CA ILE A 452 8.23 20.70 -32.44
C ILE A 452 8.79 19.28 -32.48
N ARG A 453 8.33 18.51 -33.44
CA ARG A 453 8.91 17.20 -33.76
C ARG A 453 9.38 17.18 -35.18
N ILE A 454 10.63 16.77 -35.36
CA ILE A 454 11.33 16.74 -36.65
C ILE A 454 11.77 15.30 -36.87
N TYR A 455 11.38 14.73 -38.00
CA TYR A 455 11.84 13.41 -38.41
C TYR A 455 13.26 13.49 -38.96
N VAL A 456 14.17 12.73 -38.39
CA VAL A 456 15.58 12.69 -38.79
C VAL A 456 15.91 11.25 -39.13
N VAL A 457 16.04 10.92 -40.42
CA VAL A 457 16.61 9.62 -40.83
C VAL A 457 18.11 9.67 -40.57
N ALA A 458 18.62 8.67 -39.81
CA ALA A 458 20.04 8.49 -39.60
C ALA A 458 20.78 8.10 -40.88
#